data_b80c4e2d2d339b9008d94477a1a4a281
#
_entry.id   b80c4e2d2d339b9008d94477a1a4a281
#
_cell.length_a   1.000
_cell.length_b   1.000
_cell.length_c   1.000
_cell.angle_alpha   90.00
_cell.angle_beta   90.00
_cell.angle_gamma   90.00
#
_symmetry.space_group_name_H-M   'P 1'
#
loop_
_entity.id
_entity.type
_entity.pdbx_description
1 polymer ?
#
loop_
_entity_poly.entity_id
_entity_poly.type
_entity_poly.pdbx_seq_one_letter_code
_entity_poly.pdbx_strand_id
1 'polypeptide(L)'
;MRQGKVLQITFCVVILFSCAFFTFLYWNDNKYKNDPNEGIRYLYDNWEFYYGVLLTPEDLKNGDTKGAYMEYVKIGEVNNYSNHNPYRAAHGCGTYVIHLNLAAEKTRYAIEIPEIYSAYRFYVNDELVGQCGEPGEDDKNYQEGIQTKIYSFEAAGECTLLLETRDESHYYSGMTYPPALGTESVVLQRVYRRIIFYTTIAVLCAFNILFTLYYCVKFRSSLKERSQRKNVMIFTGIAFCGILFMGYPLVHYLWQCRVHPWYTIELMAGYVITFLIVLLHNRLTQTRHIMEKGVGYGMVVLAAVMCAIVFLYGNFSARLTLRMEMGFSFVVFWYKIVIALYLVGRSVISVYRQQTEGVPLLTGSLFYACSYMWDRLYPKFEPIYGGWFAEWATIIMIFASGFVLWRRLLQNAKQAELLQKQYEEMEKQMKIQVRHMEKVNETVEYNRRIRHDFRHHLHAIDTLAKEGKVEKVSEYVANLSEYHKKGRSQGTLFCKNTVINALLQYYEDNADQSEIKTVIRVCADENLPVPEVEFCIIIGNLLENAIDASRPLAREKRKIEFYGKQEGAMYLISSVNYYEGEIRKRGRRFQSSKHTGNGVGIWSVEKVVEKYNGMMTIDVGEEKFEVKIAIPIE
;
A
#
# COMPACT_ATOMS: atom_id res chain seq x y z
N MET A 1 -21.02 -19.55 2.70
CA MET A 1 -20.19 -20.74 2.95
C MET A 1 -18.67 -20.49 2.74
N ARG A 2 -18.21 -19.92 1.64
CA ARG A 2 -16.75 -19.73 1.36
C ARG A 2 -16.03 -18.86 2.40
N GLN A 3 -16.67 -17.80 2.90
CA GLN A 3 -16.08 -16.87 3.88
C GLN A 3 -15.98 -17.46 5.29
N GLY A 4 -16.98 -18.24 5.71
CA GLY A 4 -16.88 -18.96 6.98
C GLY A 4 -15.70 -19.92 7.02
N LYS A 5 -15.41 -20.60 5.90
CA LYS A 5 -14.24 -21.46 5.78
C LYS A 5 -12.92 -20.66 5.83
N VAL A 6 -12.84 -19.52 5.12
CA VAL A 6 -11.65 -18.64 5.18
C VAL A 6 -11.42 -18.16 6.61
N LEU A 7 -12.47 -17.72 7.29
CA LEU A 7 -12.40 -17.28 8.67
C LEU A 7 -11.88 -18.40 9.59
N GLN A 8 -12.52 -19.59 9.52
CA GLN A 8 -12.11 -20.77 10.31
C GLN A 8 -10.65 -21.14 10.07
N ILE A 9 -10.21 -21.22 8.81
CA ILE A 9 -8.82 -21.52 8.45
C ILE A 9 -7.89 -20.45 9.03
N THR A 10 -8.21 -19.15 8.87
CA THR A 10 -7.38 -18.07 9.41
C THR A 10 -7.26 -18.15 10.93
N PHE A 11 -8.36 -18.39 11.65
CA PHE A 11 -8.35 -18.58 13.11
C PHE A 11 -7.47 -19.77 13.50
N CYS A 12 -7.71 -20.94 12.91
CA CYS A 12 -6.94 -22.15 13.24
C CYS A 12 -5.44 -21.95 12.97
N VAL A 13 -5.09 -21.46 11.79
CA VAL A 13 -3.67 -21.29 11.40
C VAL A 13 -2.98 -20.26 12.29
N VAL A 14 -3.60 -19.10 12.54
CA VAL A 14 -2.98 -18.04 13.34
C VAL A 14 -2.86 -18.44 14.80
N ILE A 15 -3.88 -19.07 15.37
CA ILE A 15 -3.82 -19.54 16.77
C ILE A 15 -2.75 -20.62 16.92
N LEU A 16 -2.73 -21.64 16.06
CA LEU A 16 -1.71 -22.70 16.10
C LEU A 16 -0.31 -22.13 15.93
N PHE A 17 -0.11 -21.24 14.96
CA PHE A 17 1.18 -20.59 14.75
C PHE A 17 1.58 -19.73 15.95
N SER A 18 0.67 -18.93 16.51
CA SER A 18 0.96 -18.10 17.69
C SER A 18 1.29 -18.95 18.91
N CYS A 19 0.56 -20.05 19.13
CA CYS A 19 0.87 -21.01 20.19
C CYS A 19 2.28 -21.59 20.02
N ALA A 20 2.60 -22.11 18.84
CA ALA A 20 3.92 -22.66 18.57
C ALA A 20 5.04 -21.61 18.75
N PHE A 21 4.84 -20.41 18.21
CA PHE A 21 5.81 -19.32 18.24
C PHE A 21 6.07 -18.83 19.66
N PHE A 22 5.03 -18.50 20.43
CA PHE A 22 5.20 -18.00 21.79
C PHE A 22 5.70 -19.08 22.76
N THR A 23 5.27 -20.34 22.59
CA THR A 23 5.82 -21.46 23.34
C THR A 23 7.31 -21.63 23.04
N PHE A 24 7.70 -21.53 21.77
CA PHE A 24 9.10 -21.61 21.37
C PHE A 24 9.93 -20.48 22.00
N LEU A 25 9.43 -19.22 21.95
CA LEU A 25 10.11 -18.09 22.58
C LEU A 25 10.26 -18.28 24.09
N TYR A 26 9.19 -18.71 24.76
CA TYR A 26 9.22 -18.98 26.21
C TYR A 26 10.18 -20.09 26.56
N TRP A 27 10.09 -21.20 25.84
CA TRP A 27 10.94 -22.36 26.08
C TRP A 27 12.42 -22.03 25.82
N ASN A 28 12.71 -21.34 24.77
CA ASN A 28 14.06 -20.91 24.43
C ASN A 28 14.64 -20.00 25.52
N ASP A 29 13.88 -19.01 26.00
CA ASP A 29 14.31 -18.14 27.09
C ASP A 29 14.57 -18.95 28.39
N ASN A 30 13.68 -19.88 28.76
CA ASN A 30 13.84 -20.68 29.96
C ASN A 30 14.97 -21.72 29.88
N LYS A 31 15.23 -22.28 28.69
CA LYS A 31 16.36 -23.15 28.46
C LYS A 31 17.67 -22.47 28.85
N TYR A 32 17.85 -21.25 28.39
CA TYR A 32 19.07 -20.48 28.66
C TYR A 32 19.16 -19.97 30.11
N LYS A 33 18.04 -19.82 30.82
CA LYS A 33 18.04 -19.48 32.24
C LYS A 33 18.56 -20.63 33.12
N ASN A 34 18.32 -21.86 32.68
CA ASN A 34 18.57 -23.07 33.50
C ASN A 34 19.68 -23.97 32.94
N ASP A 35 20.37 -23.60 31.86
CA ASP A 35 21.40 -24.41 31.24
C ASP A 35 22.81 -23.98 31.73
N PRO A 36 23.42 -24.71 32.68
CA PRO A 36 24.77 -24.41 33.15
C PRO A 36 25.84 -24.60 32.05
N ASN A 37 25.53 -25.27 30.95
CA ASN A 37 26.50 -25.55 29.89
C ASN A 37 26.73 -24.35 28.93
N GLU A 38 25.86 -23.34 28.95
CA GLU A 38 26.05 -22.13 28.14
C GLU A 38 27.02 -21.11 28.75
N GLY A 39 27.56 -21.39 29.92
CA GLY A 39 28.56 -20.52 30.55
C GLY A 39 28.02 -19.19 31.11
N ILE A 40 26.68 -19.05 31.20
CA ILE A 40 26.02 -17.91 31.86
C ILE A 40 25.22 -18.43 33.06
N ARG A 41 25.43 -17.79 34.21
CA ARG A 41 24.70 -18.05 35.43
C ARG A 41 23.90 -16.81 35.80
N TYR A 42 22.58 -16.96 35.90
CA TYR A 42 21.74 -15.91 36.45
C TYR A 42 21.75 -15.94 37.97
N LEU A 43 22.04 -14.82 38.57
CA LEU A 43 22.17 -14.70 40.02
C LEU A 43 20.83 -14.30 40.62
N TYR A 44 19.89 -15.25 40.73
CA TYR A 44 18.59 -14.93 41.28
C TYR A 44 18.39 -15.27 42.76
N ASP A 45 19.04 -16.31 43.27
CA ASP A 45 18.90 -16.83 44.62
C ASP A 45 20.10 -16.48 45.48
N ASN A 46 19.91 -16.59 46.79
CA ASN A 46 20.96 -16.50 47.82
C ASN A 46 21.61 -15.11 47.89
N TRP A 47 20.86 -14.06 47.59
CA TRP A 47 21.32 -12.71 47.89
C TRP A 47 21.01 -12.36 49.34
N GLU A 48 22.03 -11.97 50.09
CA GLU A 48 21.87 -11.29 51.38
C GLU A 48 21.43 -9.86 51.10
N PHE A 49 20.36 -9.45 51.76
CA PHE A 49 19.81 -8.14 51.60
C PHE A 49 19.73 -7.37 52.91
N TYR A 50 20.32 -6.20 52.95
CA TYR A 50 20.36 -5.28 54.10
C TYR A 50 19.53 -4.07 53.77
N TYR A 51 18.30 -4.00 54.26
CA TYR A 51 17.40 -2.88 54.01
C TYR A 51 17.74 -1.63 54.83
N GLY A 52 17.63 -0.45 54.23
CA GLY A 52 17.77 0.86 54.86
C GLY A 52 19.22 1.33 55.03
N VAL A 53 20.21 0.57 54.58
CA VAL A 53 21.63 0.92 54.72
C VAL A 53 22.41 0.70 53.45
N LEU A 54 23.39 1.55 53.20
CA LEU A 54 24.42 1.37 52.18
C LEU A 54 25.68 0.87 52.92
N LEU A 55 26.05 -0.41 52.64
CA LEU A 55 27.19 -1.07 53.23
C LEU A 55 28.32 -1.16 52.17
N THR A 56 29.47 -0.68 52.57
CA THR A 56 30.71 -0.85 51.79
C THR A 56 31.34 -2.23 52.04
N PRO A 57 32.27 -2.70 51.21
CA PRO A 57 33.02 -3.92 51.47
C PRO A 57 33.78 -3.86 52.82
N GLU A 58 34.22 -2.70 53.26
CA GLU A 58 34.91 -2.49 54.52
C GLU A 58 33.98 -2.67 55.72
N ASP A 59 32.74 -2.13 55.64
CA ASP A 59 31.71 -2.31 56.67
C ASP A 59 31.42 -3.82 56.87
N LEU A 60 31.26 -4.58 55.80
CA LEU A 60 31.01 -6.02 55.86
C LEU A 60 32.17 -6.82 56.48
N LYS A 61 33.42 -6.47 56.12
CA LYS A 61 34.61 -7.10 56.72
C LYS A 61 34.70 -6.89 58.20
N ASN A 62 34.33 -5.71 58.68
CA ASN A 62 34.33 -5.34 60.08
C ASN A 62 33.11 -5.89 60.83
N GLY A 63 32.16 -6.55 60.11
CA GLY A 63 30.92 -7.03 60.69
C GLY A 63 29.94 -5.90 61.07
N ASP A 64 30.17 -4.67 60.56
CA ASP A 64 29.33 -3.53 60.85
C ASP A 64 28.16 -3.46 59.87
N THR A 65 27.01 -3.98 60.29
CA THR A 65 25.78 -3.95 59.47
C THR A 65 25.02 -2.62 59.66
N LYS A 66 25.60 -1.63 60.33
CA LYS A 66 24.93 -0.36 60.68
C LYS A 66 23.54 -0.59 61.33
N GLY A 67 23.37 -1.70 62.02
CA GLY A 67 22.13 -2.08 62.68
C GLY A 67 21.04 -2.67 61.78
N ALA A 68 21.32 -2.89 60.49
CA ALA A 68 20.37 -3.51 59.59
C ALA A 68 20.26 -5.03 59.80
N TYR A 69 19.05 -5.54 59.65
CA TYR A 69 18.79 -6.95 59.65
C TYR A 69 19.05 -7.56 58.26
N MET A 70 19.76 -8.69 58.20
CA MET A 70 20.03 -9.41 56.99
C MET A 70 18.91 -10.42 56.70
N GLU A 71 18.44 -10.45 55.48
CA GLU A 71 17.55 -11.50 55.00
C GLU A 71 18.04 -12.07 53.67
N TYR A 72 17.66 -13.31 53.37
CA TYR A 72 17.90 -13.88 52.02
C TYR A 72 16.74 -13.59 51.10
N VAL A 73 17.05 -12.98 49.96
CA VAL A 73 16.04 -12.57 48.96
C VAL A 73 16.30 -13.25 47.63
N LYS A 74 15.20 -13.39 46.87
CA LYS A 74 15.23 -13.78 45.46
C LYS A 74 14.96 -12.60 44.57
N ILE A 75 15.81 -12.39 43.60
CA ILE A 75 15.66 -11.31 42.63
C ILE A 75 14.57 -11.69 41.63
N GLY A 76 13.63 -10.74 41.37
CA GLY A 76 12.58 -10.88 40.40
C GLY A 76 11.25 -11.42 40.90
N GLU A 77 11.15 -11.89 42.14
CA GLU A 77 9.89 -12.40 42.70
C GLU A 77 9.05 -11.30 43.36
N VAL A 78 9.69 -10.38 44.07
CA VAL A 78 9.01 -9.31 44.82
C VAL A 78 9.86 -8.05 44.82
N ASN A 79 9.19 -6.89 44.86
CA ASN A 79 9.88 -5.63 45.12
C ASN A 79 10.33 -5.59 46.58
N ASN A 80 11.62 -5.81 46.81
CA ASN A 80 12.18 -6.00 48.16
C ASN A 80 12.01 -4.80 49.07
N TYR A 81 12.07 -3.57 48.51
CA TYR A 81 11.90 -2.33 49.32
C TYR A 81 10.48 -2.20 49.84
N SER A 82 9.45 -2.47 48.96
CA SER A 82 8.05 -2.33 49.39
C SER A 82 7.63 -3.26 50.54
N ASN A 83 8.33 -4.38 50.74
CA ASN A 83 8.05 -5.30 51.80
C ASN A 83 8.46 -4.74 53.18
N HIS A 84 9.48 -3.89 53.21
CA HIS A 84 10.03 -3.29 54.44
C HIS A 84 9.45 -1.92 54.76
N ASN A 85 8.89 -1.24 53.73
CA ASN A 85 8.31 0.08 53.93
C ASN A 85 6.90 -0.03 54.53
N PRO A 86 6.60 0.64 55.67
CA PRO A 86 5.28 0.63 56.31
C PRO A 86 4.14 1.09 55.40
N TYR A 87 4.43 1.99 54.49
CA TYR A 87 3.48 2.51 53.50
C TYR A 87 3.48 1.69 52.20
N ARG A 88 4.27 0.62 52.13
CA ARG A 88 4.51 -0.17 50.93
C ARG A 88 4.92 0.69 49.72
N ALA A 89 5.61 1.77 49.96
CA ALA A 89 6.29 2.56 48.96
C ALA A 89 7.62 1.87 48.59
N ALA A 90 8.05 2.00 47.38
CA ALA A 90 9.24 1.36 46.91
C ALA A 90 10.51 2.21 47.03
N HIS A 91 10.51 3.19 47.93
CA HIS A 91 11.64 4.09 48.17
C HIS A 91 12.50 3.58 49.30
N GLY A 92 13.76 3.95 49.22
CA GLY A 92 14.72 3.65 50.26
C GLY A 92 16.08 3.28 49.69
N CYS A 93 16.92 2.71 50.56
CA CYS A 93 18.21 2.17 50.16
C CYS A 93 18.36 0.74 50.64
N GLY A 94 19.32 0.03 50.12
CA GLY A 94 19.65 -1.31 50.54
C GLY A 94 20.92 -1.83 49.89
N THR A 95 21.52 -2.80 50.50
CA THR A 95 22.71 -3.46 49.99
C THR A 95 22.43 -4.92 49.75
N TYR A 96 22.76 -5.38 48.56
CA TYR A 96 22.69 -6.77 48.17
C TYR A 96 24.09 -7.38 48.15
N VAL A 97 24.27 -8.54 48.74
CA VAL A 97 25.55 -9.27 48.79
C VAL A 97 25.34 -10.69 48.35
N ILE A 98 26.23 -11.22 47.52
CA ILE A 98 26.24 -12.63 47.16
C ILE A 98 27.67 -13.16 47.18
N HIS A 99 27.84 -14.35 47.81
CA HIS A 99 29.11 -15.08 47.85
C HIS A 99 29.09 -16.17 46.79
N LEU A 100 30.08 -16.16 45.92
CA LEU A 100 30.20 -17.08 44.81
C LEU A 100 31.49 -17.88 44.91
N ASN A 101 31.42 -19.14 44.51
CA ASN A 101 32.60 -19.96 44.32
C ASN A 101 32.83 -20.10 42.79
N LEU A 102 33.88 -19.42 42.31
CA LEU A 102 34.25 -19.40 40.89
C LEU A 102 35.36 -20.43 40.62
N ALA A 103 35.81 -20.51 39.35
CA ALA A 103 36.92 -21.40 39.00
C ALA A 103 38.19 -21.06 39.79
N ALA A 104 38.97 -22.11 40.14
CA ALA A 104 40.20 -21.93 40.90
C ALA A 104 41.29 -21.18 40.13
N GLU A 105 41.24 -21.25 38.80
CA GLU A 105 42.15 -20.49 37.95
C GLU A 105 41.64 -19.05 37.72
N LYS A 106 42.57 -18.09 37.77
CA LYS A 106 42.25 -16.71 37.51
C LYS A 106 41.64 -16.54 36.11
N THR A 107 40.37 -16.24 36.05
CA THR A 107 39.59 -16.16 34.83
C THR A 107 38.97 -14.77 34.73
N ARG A 108 38.88 -14.23 33.49
CA ARG A 108 38.21 -13.00 33.23
C ARG A 108 36.70 -13.25 33.04
N TYR A 109 35.95 -12.74 33.99
CA TYR A 109 34.49 -12.80 34.02
C TYR A 109 33.90 -11.49 33.58
N ALA A 110 32.66 -11.51 33.15
CA ALA A 110 31.81 -10.33 33.00
C ALA A 110 30.45 -10.59 33.65
N ILE A 111 29.89 -9.51 34.21
CA ILE A 111 28.55 -9.50 34.74
C ILE A 111 27.75 -8.44 34.01
N GLU A 112 26.61 -8.83 33.48
CA GLU A 112 25.62 -7.88 32.97
C GLU A 112 24.66 -7.53 34.12
N ILE A 113 24.68 -6.29 34.57
CA ILE A 113 23.71 -5.74 35.49
C ILE A 113 22.59 -5.12 34.66
N PRO A 114 21.38 -5.70 34.69
CA PRO A 114 20.24 -5.19 33.96
C PRO A 114 19.80 -3.81 34.47
N GLU A 115 18.78 -3.26 33.85
CA GLU A 115 18.24 -1.95 34.22
C GLU A 115 17.76 -1.93 35.69
N ILE A 116 18.43 -1.13 36.48
CA ILE A 116 17.99 -0.77 37.83
C ILE A 116 17.46 0.66 37.73
N TYR A 117 16.18 0.87 38.04
CA TYR A 117 15.51 2.19 37.92
C TYR A 117 15.84 3.11 39.12
N SER A 118 17.12 3.10 39.51
CA SER A 118 17.63 3.78 40.66
C SER A 118 19.12 4.05 40.50
N ALA A 119 19.78 4.53 41.56
CA ALA A 119 21.23 4.63 41.57
C ALA A 119 21.86 3.42 42.26
N TYR A 120 23.02 2.97 41.78
CA TYR A 120 23.75 1.89 42.40
C TYR A 120 25.27 2.03 42.27
N ARG A 121 26.01 1.42 43.23
CA ARG A 121 27.43 1.14 43.16
C ARG A 121 27.63 -0.38 43.20
N PHE A 122 28.52 -0.86 42.38
CA PHE A 122 28.83 -2.29 42.26
C PHE A 122 30.28 -2.56 42.59
N TYR A 123 30.48 -3.46 43.54
CA TYR A 123 31.80 -3.90 44.02
C TYR A 123 31.99 -5.37 43.73
N VAL A 124 33.23 -5.75 43.45
CA VAL A 124 33.71 -7.12 43.37
C VAL A 124 34.82 -7.27 44.39
N ASN A 125 34.57 -8.10 45.38
CA ASN A 125 35.39 -8.19 46.59
C ASN A 125 35.48 -6.79 47.25
N ASP A 126 36.67 -6.19 47.17
CA ASP A 126 36.93 -4.88 47.81
C ASP A 126 36.96 -3.71 46.83
N GLU A 127 36.90 -3.97 45.56
CA GLU A 127 37.10 -2.98 44.52
C GLU A 127 35.78 -2.47 43.98
N LEU A 128 35.62 -1.16 43.91
CA LEU A 128 34.53 -0.54 43.16
C LEU A 128 34.75 -0.74 41.66
N VAL A 129 33.96 -1.59 41.03
CA VAL A 129 34.07 -1.90 39.60
C VAL A 129 33.27 -0.92 38.76
N GLY A 130 32.18 -0.37 39.32
CA GLY A 130 31.42 0.63 38.63
C GLY A 130 30.17 1.10 39.33
N GLN A 131 29.50 2.06 38.70
CA GLN A 131 28.28 2.66 39.23
C GLN A 131 27.35 3.13 38.11
N CYS A 132 26.07 3.32 38.45
CA CYS A 132 25.08 3.98 37.61
C CYS A 132 24.27 4.94 38.48
N GLY A 133 24.23 6.21 38.09
CA GLY A 133 23.76 7.24 39.00
C GLY A 133 24.68 7.43 40.21
N GLU A 134 24.17 8.06 41.25
CA GLU A 134 24.86 8.26 42.53
C GLU A 134 23.90 7.93 43.67
N PRO A 135 24.09 6.85 44.44
CA PRO A 135 23.18 6.49 45.54
C PRO A 135 23.14 7.51 46.64
N GLY A 136 24.27 8.21 46.92
CA GLY A 136 24.37 9.20 47.98
C GLY A 136 23.95 8.71 49.36
N GLU A 137 24.46 9.31 50.43
CA GLU A 137 23.98 9.01 51.77
C GLU A 137 22.71 9.79 52.09
N ASP A 138 22.56 10.99 51.53
CA ASP A 138 21.41 11.88 51.68
C ASP A 138 20.70 12.17 50.36
N ASP A 139 19.44 12.64 50.46
CA ASP A 139 18.62 13.02 49.27
C ASP A 139 19.26 14.08 48.40
N LYS A 140 20.12 14.94 48.96
CA LYS A 140 20.81 15.98 48.21
C LYS A 140 21.90 15.48 47.26
N ASN A 141 22.47 14.32 47.58
CA ASN A 141 23.54 13.69 46.81
C ASN A 141 23.06 12.54 45.94
N TYR A 142 21.76 12.24 45.98
CA TYR A 142 21.16 11.21 45.14
C TYR A 142 21.00 11.70 43.69
N GLN A 143 21.48 10.90 42.74
CA GLN A 143 21.28 11.12 41.31
C GLN A 143 20.83 9.82 40.66
N GLU A 144 19.61 9.83 40.15
CA GLU A 144 19.05 8.70 39.44
C GLU A 144 19.80 8.37 38.16
N GLY A 145 19.85 7.10 37.78
CA GLY A 145 20.40 6.65 36.52
C GLY A 145 19.77 5.33 36.09
N ILE A 146 19.55 5.19 34.79
CA ILE A 146 19.10 3.93 34.19
C ILE A 146 20.04 3.59 33.03
N GLN A 147 20.66 2.44 33.13
CA GLN A 147 21.52 1.88 32.09
C GLN A 147 21.75 0.40 32.34
N THR A 148 21.71 -0.44 31.30
CA THR A 148 22.25 -1.81 31.35
C THR A 148 23.76 -1.75 31.22
N LYS A 149 24.47 -2.17 32.24
CA LYS A 149 25.93 -2.13 32.27
C LYS A 149 26.56 -3.50 32.32
N ILE A 150 27.71 -3.60 31.69
CA ILE A 150 28.55 -4.81 31.69
C ILE A 150 29.85 -4.44 32.36
N TYR A 151 30.17 -5.16 33.41
CA TYR A 151 31.40 -4.97 34.15
C TYR A 151 32.26 -6.21 33.99
N SER A 152 33.49 -6.04 33.53
CA SER A 152 34.49 -7.11 33.42
C SER A 152 35.48 -7.05 34.57
N PHE A 153 35.76 -8.17 35.17
CA PHE A 153 36.68 -8.31 36.28
C PHE A 153 37.43 -9.65 36.24
N GLU A 154 38.53 -9.76 36.95
CA GLU A 154 39.29 -10.99 37.09
C GLU A 154 39.08 -11.56 38.50
N ALA A 155 38.72 -12.86 38.58
CA ALA A 155 38.48 -13.51 39.84
C ALA A 155 38.92 -14.99 39.80
N ALA A 156 39.19 -15.57 40.97
CA ALA A 156 39.48 -16.98 41.16
C ALA A 156 39.00 -17.40 42.55
N GLY A 157 38.42 -18.61 42.68
CA GLY A 157 37.95 -19.14 43.94
C GLY A 157 36.76 -18.40 44.54
N GLU A 158 36.83 -18.03 45.81
CA GLU A 158 35.77 -17.28 46.48
C GLU A 158 35.74 -15.83 45.97
N CYS A 159 34.53 -15.38 45.63
CA CYS A 159 34.28 -14.04 45.11
C CYS A 159 32.99 -13.46 45.71
N THR A 160 33.06 -12.27 46.26
CA THR A 160 31.91 -11.58 46.84
C THR A 160 31.51 -10.44 45.90
N LEU A 161 30.24 -10.41 45.49
CA LEU A 161 29.63 -9.34 44.76
C LEU A 161 28.75 -8.54 45.72
N LEU A 162 28.93 -7.21 45.69
CA LEU A 162 28.16 -6.31 46.54
C LEU A 162 27.55 -5.20 45.64
N LEU A 163 26.27 -4.94 45.82
CA LEU A 163 25.54 -3.91 45.12
C LEU A 163 24.80 -3.03 46.14
N GLU A 164 25.28 -1.79 46.29
CA GLU A 164 24.56 -0.75 47.03
C GLU A 164 23.53 -0.14 46.09
N THR A 165 22.28 -0.02 46.50
CA THR A 165 21.21 0.62 45.71
C THR A 165 20.43 1.64 46.53
N ARG A 166 20.04 2.75 45.91
CA ARG A 166 19.11 3.71 46.49
C ARG A 166 18.12 4.17 45.44
N ASP A 167 16.85 4.21 45.79
CA ASP A 167 15.77 4.66 44.94
C ASP A 167 14.82 5.65 45.63
N GLU A 168 14.68 6.81 45.01
CA GLU A 168 13.68 7.82 45.31
C GLU A 168 12.85 8.21 44.09
N SER A 169 13.09 7.53 42.95
CA SER A 169 12.60 7.98 41.65
C SER A 169 11.51 7.11 41.06
N HIS A 170 11.47 5.83 41.41
CA HIS A 170 10.63 4.87 40.70
C HIS A 170 10.02 3.81 41.61
N TYR A 171 8.87 3.23 41.20
CA TYR A 171 8.24 2.13 41.90
C TYR A 171 9.04 0.81 41.84
N TYR A 172 9.68 0.51 40.69
CA TYR A 172 10.55 -0.65 40.54
C TYR A 172 11.93 -0.34 41.10
N SER A 173 12.07 -0.42 42.39
CA SER A 173 13.31 -0.12 43.09
C SER A 173 14.16 -1.37 43.36
N GLY A 174 15.45 -1.15 43.55
CA GLY A 174 16.42 -2.23 43.78
C GLY A 174 16.62 -3.11 42.56
N MET A 175 17.15 -4.31 42.78
CA MET A 175 17.34 -5.32 41.74
C MET A 175 16.01 -5.97 41.35
N THR A 176 15.40 -5.55 40.28
CA THR A 176 14.17 -6.15 39.75
C THR A 176 14.47 -7.36 38.88
N TYR A 177 15.61 -7.35 38.20
CA TYR A 177 16.06 -8.44 37.32
C TYR A 177 17.38 -9.02 37.78
N PRO A 178 17.56 -10.37 37.69
CA PRO A 178 18.77 -10.99 38.13
C PRO A 178 19.97 -10.66 37.23
N PRO A 179 21.11 -10.30 37.78
CA PRO A 179 22.34 -10.13 37.01
C PRO A 179 22.78 -11.44 36.37
N ALA A 180 23.41 -11.33 35.19
CA ALA A 180 23.92 -12.47 34.42
C ALA A 180 25.45 -12.48 34.44
N LEU A 181 26.02 -13.48 35.07
CA LEU A 181 27.44 -13.70 35.22
C LEU A 181 27.92 -14.81 34.30
N GLY A 182 29.08 -14.63 33.67
CA GLY A 182 29.73 -15.65 32.83
C GLY A 182 31.14 -15.22 32.46
N THR A 183 31.83 -16.02 31.64
CA THR A 183 33.07 -15.58 31.05
C THR A 183 32.82 -14.36 30.14
N GLU A 184 33.78 -13.45 30.08
CA GLU A 184 33.62 -12.18 29.34
C GLU A 184 33.14 -12.41 27.89
N SER A 185 33.73 -13.38 27.18
CA SER A 185 33.37 -13.68 25.80
C SER A 185 31.91 -14.08 25.61
N VAL A 186 31.39 -14.89 26.55
CA VAL A 186 30.01 -15.42 26.48
C VAL A 186 28.99 -14.32 26.80
N VAL A 187 29.25 -13.51 27.82
CA VAL A 187 28.39 -12.37 28.17
C VAL A 187 28.33 -11.36 27.05
N LEU A 188 29.50 -10.97 26.50
CA LEU A 188 29.57 -10.01 25.38
C LEU A 188 28.87 -10.55 24.13
N GLN A 189 29.03 -11.84 23.79
CA GLN A 189 28.35 -12.43 22.64
C GLN A 189 26.81 -12.35 22.79
N ARG A 190 26.31 -12.61 24.00
CA ARG A 190 24.87 -12.49 24.31
C ARG A 190 24.39 -11.05 24.12
N VAL A 191 25.10 -10.08 24.67
CA VAL A 191 24.76 -8.66 24.56
C VAL A 191 24.78 -8.21 23.10
N TYR A 192 25.80 -8.59 22.31
CA TYR A 192 25.86 -8.28 20.88
C TYR A 192 24.68 -8.85 20.10
N ARG A 193 24.23 -10.10 20.40
CA ARG A 193 23.03 -10.69 19.77
C ARG A 193 21.79 -9.84 20.06
N ARG A 194 21.62 -9.38 21.31
CA ARG A 194 20.51 -8.52 21.72
C ARG A 194 20.57 -7.17 21.02
N ILE A 195 21.74 -6.53 20.99
CA ILE A 195 21.95 -5.26 20.26
C ILE A 195 21.62 -5.40 18.78
N ILE A 196 22.12 -6.47 18.10
CA ILE A 196 21.83 -6.72 16.69
C ILE A 196 20.32 -6.86 16.46
N PHE A 197 19.62 -7.59 17.32
CA PHE A 197 18.17 -7.77 17.21
C PHE A 197 17.42 -6.44 17.25
N TYR A 198 17.63 -5.62 18.28
CA TYR A 198 16.95 -4.34 18.42
C TYR A 198 17.38 -3.32 17.35
N THR A 199 18.65 -3.34 16.96
CA THR A 199 19.13 -2.50 15.84
C THR A 199 18.43 -2.88 14.55
N THR A 200 18.27 -4.17 14.26
CA THR A 200 17.56 -4.64 13.07
C THR A 200 16.12 -4.13 13.04
N ILE A 201 15.41 -4.21 14.15
CA ILE A 201 14.03 -3.70 14.25
C ILE A 201 13.98 -2.18 14.05
N ALA A 202 14.88 -1.44 14.70
CA ALA A 202 14.95 0.01 14.56
C ALA A 202 15.24 0.43 13.12
N VAL A 203 16.16 -0.26 12.43
CA VAL A 203 16.48 -0.03 11.01
C VAL A 203 15.27 -0.34 10.12
N LEU A 204 14.54 -1.44 10.37
CA LEU A 204 13.33 -1.77 9.61
C LEU A 204 12.24 -0.69 9.78
N CYS A 205 12.05 -0.19 10.99
CA CYS A 205 11.12 0.92 11.25
C CYS A 205 11.59 2.22 10.56
N ALA A 206 12.87 2.55 10.63
CA ALA A 206 13.44 3.72 9.97
C ALA A 206 13.33 3.62 8.44
N PHE A 207 13.64 2.46 7.86
CA PHE A 207 13.45 2.20 6.43
C PHE A 207 11.99 2.39 6.02
N ASN A 208 11.05 1.93 6.84
CA ASN A 208 9.62 2.12 6.60
C ASN A 208 9.24 3.60 6.56
N ILE A 209 9.77 4.43 7.47
CA ILE A 209 9.57 5.88 7.49
C ILE A 209 10.13 6.51 6.20
N LEU A 210 11.38 6.19 5.84
CA LEU A 210 12.03 6.72 4.64
C LEU A 210 11.28 6.31 3.36
N PHE A 211 10.86 5.05 3.26
CA PHE A 211 10.06 4.56 2.15
C PHE A 211 8.71 5.29 2.04
N THR A 212 8.06 5.53 3.18
CA THR A 212 6.80 6.29 3.26
C THR A 212 6.99 7.73 2.78
N LEU A 213 8.06 8.39 3.21
CA LEU A 213 8.40 9.75 2.77
C LEU A 213 8.69 9.79 1.26
N TYR A 214 9.50 8.86 0.76
CA TYR A 214 9.75 8.72 -0.68
C TYR A 214 8.45 8.56 -1.48
N TYR A 215 7.55 7.69 -1.01
CA TYR A 215 6.26 7.48 -1.64
C TYR A 215 5.40 8.76 -1.66
N CYS A 216 5.37 9.50 -0.56
CA CYS A 216 4.65 10.77 -0.46
C CYS A 216 5.17 11.82 -1.45
N VAL A 217 6.47 11.85 -1.68
CA VAL A 217 7.08 12.76 -2.65
C VAL A 217 6.78 12.32 -4.08
N LYS A 218 7.06 11.06 -4.41
CA LYS A 218 6.91 10.50 -5.77
C LYS A 218 5.46 10.50 -6.26
N PHE A 219 4.52 10.17 -5.39
CA PHE A 219 3.09 10.05 -5.73
C PHE A 219 2.24 11.20 -5.18
N ARG A 220 2.83 12.40 -5.05
CA ARG A 220 2.14 13.59 -4.54
C ARG A 220 0.83 13.89 -5.27
N SER A 221 0.77 13.63 -6.59
CA SER A 221 -0.43 13.79 -7.42
C SER A 221 -1.53 12.77 -7.09
N SER A 222 -1.15 11.52 -6.81
CA SER A 222 -2.07 10.43 -6.44
C SER A 222 -2.55 10.54 -4.98
N LEU A 223 -1.80 11.23 -4.10
CA LEU A 223 -2.17 11.51 -2.72
C LEU A 223 -3.06 12.75 -2.57
N LYS A 224 -3.74 13.20 -3.63
CA LYS A 224 -4.68 14.33 -3.54
C LYS A 224 -5.83 14.06 -2.57
N GLU A 225 -6.19 12.79 -2.36
CA GLU A 225 -7.21 12.43 -1.40
C GLU A 225 -6.73 12.62 0.05
N ARG A 226 -7.37 13.54 0.76
CA ARG A 226 -7.07 13.88 2.17
C ARG A 226 -7.08 12.66 3.10
N SER A 227 -7.92 11.65 2.77
CA SER A 227 -8.05 10.42 3.53
C SER A 227 -6.76 9.58 3.48
N GLN A 228 -6.18 9.42 2.30
CA GLN A 228 -4.97 8.61 2.11
C GLN A 228 -3.75 9.23 2.81
N ARG A 229 -3.58 10.55 2.69
CA ARG A 229 -2.52 11.28 3.41
C ARG A 229 -2.57 11.05 4.92
N LYS A 230 -3.78 11.10 5.51
CA LYS A 230 -3.96 10.84 6.94
C LYS A 230 -3.56 9.40 7.33
N ASN A 231 -3.90 8.39 6.51
CA ASN A 231 -3.53 7.01 6.80
C ASN A 231 -2.01 6.81 6.77
N VAL A 232 -1.33 7.42 5.80
CA VAL A 232 0.13 7.42 5.69
C VAL A 232 0.77 8.10 6.90
N MET A 233 0.27 9.28 7.31
CA MET A 233 0.79 10.00 8.49
C MET A 233 0.63 9.18 9.78
N ILE A 234 -0.54 8.54 9.98
CA ILE A 234 -0.78 7.68 11.15
C ILE A 234 0.21 6.51 11.15
N PHE A 235 0.42 5.86 10.01
CA PHE A 235 1.34 4.73 9.89
C PHE A 235 2.80 5.15 10.12
N THR A 236 3.21 6.31 9.62
CA THR A 236 4.52 6.90 9.93
C THR A 236 4.69 7.15 11.43
N GLY A 237 3.63 7.66 12.08
CA GLY A 237 3.60 7.83 13.54
C GLY A 237 3.76 6.49 14.29
N ILE A 238 3.10 5.42 13.82
CA ILE A 238 3.26 4.07 14.39
C ILE A 238 4.72 3.60 14.27
N ALA A 239 5.34 3.76 13.09
CA ALA A 239 6.73 3.36 12.88
C ALA A 239 7.71 4.18 13.74
N PHE A 240 7.48 5.49 13.90
CA PHE A 240 8.27 6.35 14.76
C PHE A 240 8.18 5.94 16.24
N CYS A 241 6.97 5.75 16.75
CA CYS A 241 6.77 5.25 18.11
C CYS A 241 7.33 3.83 18.28
N GLY A 242 7.31 3.01 17.21
CA GLY A 242 7.92 1.69 17.18
C GLY A 242 9.44 1.72 17.43
N ILE A 243 10.14 2.72 16.90
CA ILE A 243 11.58 2.93 17.18
C ILE A 243 11.78 3.23 18.66
N LEU A 244 10.94 4.07 19.26
CA LEU A 244 11.06 4.42 20.70
C LEU A 244 10.72 3.21 21.58
N PHE A 245 9.62 2.51 21.29
CA PHE A 245 9.11 1.40 22.10
C PHE A 245 9.99 0.15 22.04
N MET A 246 10.61 -0.13 20.87
CA MET A 246 11.44 -1.33 20.68
C MET A 246 12.93 -1.03 20.69
N GLY A 247 13.30 0.25 20.58
CA GLY A 247 14.69 0.70 20.56
C GLY A 247 15.25 1.12 21.90
N TYR A 248 14.41 1.18 22.96
CA TYR A 248 14.86 1.60 24.29
C TYR A 248 16.06 0.80 24.83
N PRO A 249 16.15 -0.54 24.63
CA PRO A 249 17.31 -1.28 25.14
C PRO A 249 18.61 -0.84 24.49
N LEU A 250 18.60 -0.40 23.23
CA LEU A 250 19.81 0.16 22.59
C LEU A 250 20.26 1.44 23.28
N VAL A 251 19.31 2.30 23.63
CA VAL A 251 19.61 3.55 24.34
C VAL A 251 20.22 3.24 25.71
N HIS A 252 19.64 2.29 26.45
CA HIS A 252 20.13 1.89 27.77
C HIS A 252 21.48 1.18 27.75
N TYR A 253 21.86 0.53 26.65
CA TYR A 253 23.21 0.03 26.47
C TYR A 253 24.23 1.13 26.19
N LEU A 254 23.84 2.17 25.43
CA LEU A 254 24.76 3.18 24.91
C LEU A 254 24.93 4.38 25.85
N TRP A 255 23.85 4.79 26.53
CA TRP A 255 23.82 6.00 27.34
C TRP A 255 23.16 5.77 28.70
N GLN A 256 23.73 6.41 29.72
CA GLN A 256 23.08 6.54 30.99
C GLN A 256 22.01 7.65 30.90
N CYS A 257 20.75 7.25 31.04
CA CYS A 257 19.61 8.16 31.03
C CYS A 257 19.16 8.47 32.48
N ARG A 258 18.44 9.56 32.66
CA ARG A 258 17.66 9.77 33.89
C ARG A 258 16.40 8.91 33.81
N VAL A 259 15.93 8.38 34.94
CA VAL A 259 14.69 7.62 35.00
C VAL A 259 13.53 8.48 34.48
N HIS A 260 13.43 9.71 34.93
CA HIS A 260 12.47 10.67 34.39
C HIS A 260 13.16 11.72 33.50
N PRO A 261 12.64 12.06 32.32
CA PRO A 261 11.34 11.61 31.74
C PRO A 261 11.41 10.33 30.88
N TRP A 262 12.58 9.64 30.83
CA TRP A 262 12.82 8.56 29.86
C TRP A 262 11.82 7.40 30.01
N TYR A 263 11.62 6.92 31.24
CA TYR A 263 10.66 5.86 31.53
C TYR A 263 9.23 6.22 31.03
N THR A 264 8.82 7.46 31.25
CA THR A 264 7.50 7.92 30.77
C THR A 264 7.42 7.87 29.24
N ILE A 265 8.50 8.24 28.52
CA ILE A 265 8.57 8.21 27.05
C ILE A 265 8.44 6.79 26.54
N GLU A 266 9.16 5.83 27.12
CA GLU A 266 9.11 4.41 26.75
C GLU A 266 7.73 3.82 26.96
N LEU A 267 7.20 4.00 28.15
CA LEU A 267 5.88 3.52 28.51
C LEU A 267 4.81 4.10 27.60
N MET A 268 4.84 5.40 27.37
CA MET A 268 3.93 6.11 26.47
C MET A 268 4.00 5.63 25.04
N ALA A 269 5.19 5.32 24.53
CA ALA A 269 5.37 4.91 23.14
C ALA A 269 4.49 3.69 22.78
N GLY A 270 4.44 2.67 23.64
CA GLY A 270 3.61 1.47 23.46
C GLY A 270 2.10 1.77 23.42
N TYR A 271 1.63 2.68 24.27
CA TYR A 271 0.20 3.04 24.32
C TYR A 271 -0.19 3.97 23.17
N VAL A 272 0.70 4.88 22.76
CA VAL A 272 0.51 5.70 21.56
C VAL A 272 0.47 4.82 20.30
N ILE A 273 1.33 3.81 20.19
CA ILE A 273 1.23 2.81 19.10
C ILE A 273 -0.15 2.17 19.10
N THR A 274 -0.64 1.70 20.24
CA THR A 274 -1.96 1.06 20.34
C THR A 274 -3.08 2.03 19.94
N PHE A 275 -3.03 3.28 20.37
CA PHE A 275 -3.95 4.35 19.96
C PHE A 275 -3.93 4.56 18.44
N LEU A 276 -2.76 4.69 17.84
CA LEU A 276 -2.59 4.88 16.41
C LEU A 276 -3.02 3.64 15.60
N ILE A 277 -2.78 2.43 16.12
CA ILE A 277 -3.26 1.17 15.52
C ILE A 277 -4.79 1.16 15.48
N VAL A 278 -5.48 1.46 16.58
CA VAL A 278 -6.95 1.53 16.62
C VAL A 278 -7.47 2.56 15.61
N LEU A 279 -6.84 3.72 15.57
CA LEU A 279 -7.19 4.80 14.64
C LEU A 279 -7.01 4.36 13.17
N LEU A 280 -5.87 3.76 12.83
CA LEU A 280 -5.57 3.27 11.49
C LEU A 280 -6.51 2.12 11.09
N HIS A 281 -6.73 1.16 12.00
CA HIS A 281 -7.60 0.01 11.79
C HIS A 281 -9.03 0.45 11.47
N ASN A 282 -9.58 1.44 12.20
CA ASN A 282 -10.89 2.02 11.93
C ASN A 282 -10.99 2.67 10.55
N ARG A 283 -9.90 3.24 10.07
CA ARG A 283 -9.82 3.88 8.76
C ARG A 283 -9.62 2.89 7.61
N LEU A 284 -8.93 1.80 7.87
CA LEU A 284 -8.72 0.73 6.89
C LEU A 284 -9.97 -0.15 6.74
N THR A 285 -10.68 -0.45 7.83
CA THR A 285 -11.94 -1.19 7.80
C THR A 285 -13.09 -0.22 7.54
N GLN A 286 -13.66 -0.24 6.34
CA GLN A 286 -14.78 0.65 5.99
C GLN A 286 -16.03 0.34 6.82
N THR A 287 -16.53 1.35 7.53
CA THR A 287 -17.77 1.26 8.33
C THR A 287 -18.97 1.75 7.54
N ARG A 288 -20.02 0.91 7.44
CA ARG A 288 -21.27 1.29 6.75
C ARG A 288 -22.32 1.84 7.72
N HIS A 289 -22.39 1.30 8.94
CA HIS A 289 -23.41 1.66 9.92
C HIS A 289 -22.94 2.73 10.91
N ILE A 290 -23.87 3.59 11.34
CA ILE A 290 -23.61 4.67 12.29
C ILE A 290 -23.19 4.14 13.66
N MET A 291 -23.76 3.03 14.12
CA MET A 291 -23.40 2.36 15.37
C MET A 291 -21.93 1.87 15.35
N GLU A 292 -21.48 1.29 14.24
CA GLU A 292 -20.08 0.86 14.10
C GLU A 292 -19.11 2.04 14.16
N LYS A 293 -19.49 3.19 13.58
CA LYS A 293 -18.72 4.42 13.70
C LYS A 293 -18.66 4.89 15.15
N GLY A 294 -19.80 4.86 15.86
CA GLY A 294 -19.90 5.23 17.26
C GLY A 294 -18.98 4.38 18.15
N VAL A 295 -19.04 3.05 18.00
CA VAL A 295 -18.14 2.12 18.71
C VAL A 295 -16.68 2.40 18.34
N GLY A 296 -16.37 2.61 17.05
CA GLY A 296 -15.01 2.95 16.60
C GLY A 296 -14.47 4.23 17.24
N TYR A 297 -15.29 5.28 17.33
CA TYR A 297 -14.91 6.53 18.03
C TYR A 297 -14.74 6.29 19.53
N GLY A 298 -15.64 5.54 20.16
CA GLY A 298 -15.52 5.18 21.58
C GLY A 298 -14.20 4.48 21.90
N MET A 299 -13.76 3.56 21.03
CA MET A 299 -12.49 2.86 21.22
C MET A 299 -11.26 3.76 21.01
N VAL A 300 -11.34 4.73 20.11
CA VAL A 300 -10.29 5.76 19.95
C VAL A 300 -10.22 6.63 21.19
N VAL A 301 -11.36 7.05 21.73
CA VAL A 301 -11.42 7.84 22.98
C VAL A 301 -10.86 7.03 24.16
N LEU A 302 -11.26 5.77 24.30
CA LEU A 302 -10.72 4.87 25.34
C LEU A 302 -9.19 4.76 25.25
N ALA A 303 -8.63 4.58 24.06
CA ALA A 303 -7.20 4.53 23.87
C ALA A 303 -6.49 5.86 24.18
N ALA A 304 -7.11 6.99 23.85
CA ALA A 304 -6.59 8.31 24.19
C ALA A 304 -6.61 8.57 25.70
N VAL A 305 -7.70 8.21 26.38
CA VAL A 305 -7.81 8.29 27.85
C VAL A 305 -6.74 7.42 28.51
N MET A 306 -6.51 6.22 27.99
CA MET A 306 -5.46 5.35 28.51
C MET A 306 -4.06 5.96 28.35
N CYS A 307 -3.77 6.62 27.24
CA CYS A 307 -2.53 7.39 27.07
C CYS A 307 -2.38 8.47 28.15
N ALA A 308 -3.45 9.20 28.48
CA ALA A 308 -3.41 10.21 29.54
C ALA A 308 -3.17 9.58 30.92
N ILE A 309 -3.82 8.45 31.24
CA ILE A 309 -3.60 7.70 32.48
C ILE A 309 -2.13 7.25 32.59
N VAL A 310 -1.59 6.69 31.50
CA VAL A 310 -0.20 6.21 31.45
C VAL A 310 0.80 7.36 31.59
N PHE A 311 0.53 8.49 30.99
CA PHE A 311 1.35 9.69 31.16
C PHE A 311 1.40 10.15 32.63
N LEU A 312 0.25 10.18 33.29
CA LEU A 312 0.18 10.50 34.71
C LEU A 312 0.91 9.45 35.56
N TYR A 313 0.66 8.17 35.29
CA TYR A 313 1.33 7.06 35.97
C TYR A 313 2.86 7.16 35.84
N GLY A 314 3.40 7.35 34.64
CA GLY A 314 4.84 7.46 34.41
C GLY A 314 5.47 8.64 35.15
N ASN A 315 4.83 9.82 35.13
CA ASN A 315 5.37 11.02 35.79
C ASN A 315 5.24 11.00 37.33
N PHE A 316 4.31 10.21 37.85
CA PHE A 316 4.10 10.09 39.31
C PHE A 316 4.58 8.75 39.89
N SER A 317 5.36 7.97 39.11
CA SER A 317 5.82 6.63 39.48
C SER A 317 6.53 6.58 40.84
N ALA A 318 7.28 7.62 41.19
CA ALA A 318 7.94 7.76 42.48
C ALA A 318 6.98 7.83 43.70
N ARG A 319 5.72 8.23 43.50
CA ARG A 319 4.72 8.39 44.57
C ARG A 319 3.74 7.21 44.64
N LEU A 320 3.94 6.21 43.85
CA LEU A 320 3.02 5.07 43.77
C LEU A 320 3.21 4.14 44.98
N THR A 321 2.10 3.63 45.46
CA THR A 321 2.07 2.55 46.45
C THR A 321 1.73 1.25 45.76
N LEU A 322 2.02 0.10 46.42
CA LEU A 322 1.68 -1.23 45.91
C LEU A 322 0.20 -1.34 45.50
N ARG A 323 -0.72 -0.73 46.26
CA ARG A 323 -2.15 -0.76 45.94
C ARG A 323 -2.48 0.00 44.67
N MET A 324 -1.83 1.15 44.45
CA MET A 324 -2.00 1.93 43.21
C MET A 324 -1.44 1.21 42.01
N GLU A 325 -0.27 0.54 42.15
CA GLU A 325 0.34 -0.30 41.13
C GLU A 325 -0.56 -1.48 40.74
N MET A 326 -1.11 -2.18 41.73
CA MET A 326 -2.07 -3.28 41.47
C MET A 326 -3.34 -2.76 40.75
N GLY A 327 -3.83 -1.57 41.14
CA GLY A 327 -4.96 -0.94 40.48
C GLY A 327 -4.67 -0.56 39.02
N PHE A 328 -3.50 0.02 38.78
CA PHE A 328 -3.05 0.36 37.42
C PHE A 328 -2.89 -0.92 36.57
N SER A 329 -2.23 -1.93 37.07
CA SER A 329 -2.06 -3.23 36.40
C SER A 329 -3.40 -3.88 36.02
N PHE A 330 -4.40 -3.80 36.93
CA PHE A 330 -5.76 -4.27 36.65
C PHE A 330 -6.43 -3.49 35.50
N VAL A 331 -6.34 -2.15 35.52
CA VAL A 331 -6.87 -1.30 34.46
C VAL A 331 -6.20 -1.62 33.11
N VAL A 332 -4.87 -1.73 33.10
CA VAL A 332 -4.10 -2.07 31.90
C VAL A 332 -4.51 -3.43 31.34
N PHE A 333 -4.69 -4.43 32.20
CA PHE A 333 -5.12 -5.76 31.79
C PHE A 333 -6.45 -5.74 31.03
N TRP A 334 -7.47 -5.12 31.62
CA TRP A 334 -8.78 -5.02 30.96
C TRP A 334 -8.75 -4.16 29.70
N TYR A 335 -8.01 -3.05 29.72
CA TYR A 335 -7.80 -2.24 28.54
C TYR A 335 -7.23 -3.06 27.37
N LYS A 336 -6.18 -3.83 27.60
CA LYS A 336 -5.55 -4.68 26.57
C LYS A 336 -6.53 -5.70 26.01
N ILE A 337 -7.32 -6.36 26.85
CA ILE A 337 -8.35 -7.34 26.42
C ILE A 337 -9.41 -6.65 25.56
N VAL A 338 -9.96 -5.53 26.01
CA VAL A 338 -11.02 -4.81 25.29
C VAL A 338 -10.53 -4.35 23.91
N ILE A 339 -9.33 -3.78 23.82
CA ILE A 339 -8.73 -3.40 22.54
C ILE A 339 -8.51 -4.61 21.63
N ALA A 340 -7.95 -5.71 22.16
CA ALA A 340 -7.70 -6.91 21.37
C ALA A 340 -9.01 -7.50 20.80
N LEU A 341 -10.03 -7.66 21.63
CA LEU A 341 -11.36 -8.13 21.21
C LEU A 341 -11.99 -7.20 20.16
N TYR A 342 -11.85 -5.91 20.36
CA TYR A 342 -12.32 -4.92 19.38
C TYR A 342 -11.64 -5.07 18.02
N LEU A 343 -10.31 -5.13 17.97
CA LEU A 343 -9.56 -5.27 16.73
C LEU A 343 -9.89 -6.57 15.99
N VAL A 344 -10.00 -7.69 16.73
CA VAL A 344 -10.40 -8.99 16.17
C VAL A 344 -11.84 -8.92 15.64
N GLY A 345 -12.80 -8.43 16.42
CA GLY A 345 -14.19 -8.32 16.00
C GLY A 345 -14.37 -7.46 14.74
N ARG A 346 -13.66 -6.34 14.66
CA ARG A 346 -13.66 -5.48 13.47
C ARG A 346 -13.07 -6.18 12.25
N SER A 347 -11.98 -6.91 12.42
CA SER A 347 -11.34 -7.67 11.35
C SER A 347 -12.25 -8.81 10.86
N VAL A 348 -12.94 -9.50 11.76
CA VAL A 348 -13.94 -10.52 11.43
C VAL A 348 -15.06 -9.93 10.56
N ILE A 349 -15.63 -8.80 10.97
CA ILE A 349 -16.67 -8.11 10.19
C ILE A 349 -16.12 -7.74 8.79
N SER A 350 -14.88 -7.30 8.69
CA SER A 350 -14.20 -6.96 7.43
C SER A 350 -14.08 -8.19 6.51
N VAL A 351 -13.73 -9.36 7.05
CA VAL A 351 -13.69 -10.62 6.30
C VAL A 351 -15.09 -11.02 5.80
N TYR A 352 -16.12 -10.95 6.65
CA TYR A 352 -17.50 -11.24 6.24
C TYR A 352 -18.00 -10.32 5.12
N ARG A 353 -17.55 -9.07 5.11
CA ARG A 353 -17.88 -8.08 4.07
C ARG A 353 -17.04 -8.23 2.79
N GLN A 354 -16.22 -9.26 2.68
CA GLN A 354 -15.33 -9.51 1.54
C GLN A 354 -14.35 -8.36 1.26
N GLN A 355 -13.99 -7.59 2.27
CA GLN A 355 -12.96 -6.58 2.13
C GLN A 355 -11.60 -7.27 1.98
N THR A 356 -10.82 -6.84 1.01
CA THR A 356 -9.49 -7.42 0.71
C THR A 356 -8.51 -7.26 1.87
N GLU A 357 -8.77 -6.30 2.74
CA GLU A 357 -8.01 -5.97 3.94
C GLU A 357 -8.32 -6.89 5.13
N GLY A 358 -9.47 -7.58 5.09
CA GLY A 358 -9.99 -8.33 6.24
C GLY A 358 -9.05 -9.41 6.75
N VAL A 359 -8.52 -10.26 5.88
CA VAL A 359 -7.67 -11.40 6.28
C VAL A 359 -6.33 -10.94 6.88
N PRO A 360 -5.54 -10.04 6.26
CA PRO A 360 -4.30 -9.57 6.87
C PRO A 360 -4.50 -8.87 8.21
N LEU A 361 -5.54 -8.03 8.34
CA LEU A 361 -5.86 -7.36 9.60
C LEU A 361 -6.31 -8.36 10.69
N LEU A 362 -7.07 -9.39 10.31
CA LEU A 362 -7.46 -10.46 11.22
C LEU A 362 -6.24 -11.24 11.73
N THR A 363 -5.31 -11.56 10.83
CA THR A 363 -4.06 -12.25 11.21
C THR A 363 -3.28 -11.44 12.25
N GLY A 364 -3.06 -10.15 12.00
CA GLY A 364 -2.37 -9.27 12.94
C GLY A 364 -3.11 -9.11 14.27
N SER A 365 -4.43 -8.90 14.22
CA SER A 365 -5.26 -8.70 15.42
C SER A 365 -5.36 -9.96 16.29
N LEU A 366 -5.46 -11.13 15.68
CA LEU A 366 -5.47 -12.41 16.41
C LEU A 366 -4.12 -12.67 17.07
N PHE A 367 -3.01 -12.43 16.35
CA PHE A 367 -1.68 -12.62 16.91
C PHE A 367 -1.44 -11.66 18.08
N TYR A 368 -1.92 -10.42 17.96
CA TYR A 368 -1.90 -9.43 19.03
C TYR A 368 -2.72 -9.87 20.25
N ALA A 369 -3.92 -10.41 20.05
CA ALA A 369 -4.75 -10.93 21.12
C ALA A 369 -4.10 -12.16 21.81
N CYS A 370 -3.54 -13.08 21.03
CA CYS A 370 -2.84 -14.25 21.55
C CYS A 370 -1.64 -13.86 22.42
N SER A 371 -0.89 -12.80 22.06
CA SER A 371 0.28 -12.38 22.84
C SER A 371 -0.09 -11.99 24.28
N TYR A 372 -1.21 -11.31 24.49
CA TYR A 372 -1.66 -10.97 25.84
C TYR A 372 -2.12 -12.17 26.66
N MET A 373 -2.71 -13.17 26.00
CA MET A 373 -3.05 -14.44 26.66
C MET A 373 -1.79 -15.19 27.09
N TRP A 374 -0.79 -15.26 26.20
CA TRP A 374 0.48 -15.92 26.48
C TRP A 374 1.29 -15.20 27.55
N ASP A 375 1.32 -13.85 27.55
CA ASP A 375 1.95 -13.05 28.59
C ASP A 375 1.37 -13.34 29.99
N ARG A 376 0.07 -13.67 30.05
CA ARG A 376 -0.58 -14.06 31.31
C ARG A 376 -0.29 -15.51 31.72
N LEU A 377 -0.21 -16.43 30.76
CA LEU A 377 0.06 -17.85 31.02
C LEU A 377 1.54 -18.12 31.34
N TYR A 378 2.42 -17.41 30.67
CA TYR A 378 3.87 -17.56 30.79
C TYR A 378 4.52 -16.19 30.99
N PRO A 379 4.39 -15.59 32.17
CA PRO A 379 4.99 -14.31 32.43
C PRO A 379 6.51 -14.41 32.32
N LYS A 380 7.11 -13.50 31.54
CA LYS A 380 8.54 -13.34 31.44
C LYS A 380 8.98 -12.28 32.42
N PHE A 381 10.05 -12.53 33.16
CA PHE A 381 10.67 -11.50 33.99
C PHE A 381 11.59 -10.61 33.14
N GLU A 382 12.46 -11.24 32.36
CA GLU A 382 13.34 -10.55 31.43
C GLU A 382 13.54 -11.41 30.17
N PRO A 383 13.25 -10.87 28.96
CA PRO A 383 13.49 -11.60 27.74
C PRO A 383 14.99 -11.67 27.44
N ILE A 384 15.53 -12.88 27.41
CA ILE A 384 16.94 -13.12 27.11
C ILE A 384 17.18 -13.06 25.62
N TYR A 385 16.30 -13.68 24.85
CA TYR A 385 16.34 -13.76 23.41
C TYR A 385 15.01 -13.33 22.80
N GLY A 386 15.05 -12.29 21.98
CA GLY A 386 13.93 -11.97 21.12
C GLY A 386 12.75 -11.20 21.72
N GLY A 387 12.95 -10.45 22.79
CA GLY A 387 11.97 -9.44 23.26
C GLY A 387 10.71 -9.99 23.94
N TRP A 388 9.85 -9.10 24.38
CA TRP A 388 8.58 -9.40 25.02
C TRP A 388 7.54 -9.92 24.02
N PHE A 389 6.58 -10.73 24.47
CA PHE A 389 5.48 -11.19 23.60
C PHE A 389 4.70 -10.02 22.97
N ALA A 390 4.49 -8.94 23.73
CA ALA A 390 3.84 -7.73 23.26
C ALA A 390 4.64 -6.99 22.15
N GLU A 391 5.97 -7.01 22.21
CA GLU A 391 6.82 -6.42 21.16
C GLU A 391 6.66 -7.18 19.84
N TRP A 392 6.75 -8.51 19.86
CA TRP A 392 6.53 -9.35 18.68
C TRP A 392 5.13 -9.18 18.09
N ALA A 393 4.12 -9.13 18.96
CA ALA A 393 2.75 -8.91 18.52
C ALA A 393 2.57 -7.52 17.86
N THR A 394 3.20 -6.51 18.42
CA THR A 394 3.19 -5.15 17.88
C THR A 394 3.90 -5.10 16.54
N ILE A 395 5.06 -5.75 16.38
CA ILE A 395 5.76 -5.90 15.10
C ILE A 395 4.84 -6.52 14.04
N ILE A 396 4.22 -7.66 14.35
CA ILE A 396 3.33 -8.36 13.41
C ILE A 396 2.12 -7.49 13.04
N MET A 397 1.56 -6.76 14.01
CA MET A 397 0.45 -5.84 13.75
C MET A 397 0.86 -4.65 12.88
N ILE A 398 2.07 -4.12 13.07
CA ILE A 398 2.65 -3.09 12.20
C ILE A 398 2.81 -3.63 10.77
N PHE A 399 3.37 -4.83 10.61
CA PHE A 399 3.51 -5.46 9.29
C PHE A 399 2.17 -5.73 8.62
N ALA A 400 1.19 -6.26 9.34
CA ALA A 400 -0.16 -6.51 8.81
C ALA A 400 -0.84 -5.21 8.35
N SER A 401 -0.80 -4.17 9.17
CA SER A 401 -1.37 -2.86 8.86
C SER A 401 -0.62 -2.18 7.70
N GLY A 402 0.71 -2.28 7.69
CA GLY A 402 1.57 -1.77 6.63
C GLY A 402 1.30 -2.46 5.30
N PHE A 403 1.21 -3.79 5.28
CA PHE A 403 0.89 -4.55 4.08
C PHE A 403 -0.45 -4.11 3.46
N VAL A 404 -1.49 -3.96 4.30
CA VAL A 404 -2.81 -3.48 3.84
C VAL A 404 -2.71 -2.06 3.28
N LEU A 405 -2.04 -1.17 4.00
CA LEU A 405 -1.87 0.22 3.56
C LEU A 405 -1.13 0.30 2.23
N TRP A 406 0.01 -0.39 2.10
CA TRP A 406 0.83 -0.40 0.90
C TRP A 406 0.11 -1.02 -0.29
N ARG A 407 -0.58 -2.14 -0.08
CA ARG A 407 -1.40 -2.76 -1.13
C ARG A 407 -2.45 -1.78 -1.66
N ARG A 408 -3.15 -1.07 -0.77
CA ARG A 408 -4.15 -0.06 -1.14
C ARG A 408 -3.53 1.11 -1.90
N LEU A 409 -2.38 1.61 -1.44
CA LEU A 409 -1.68 2.70 -2.10
C LEU A 409 -1.20 2.32 -3.51
N LEU A 410 -0.65 1.12 -3.67
CA LEU A 410 -0.23 0.60 -4.98
C LEU A 410 -1.41 0.38 -5.94
N GLN A 411 -2.54 -0.12 -5.45
CA GLN A 411 -3.75 -0.29 -6.26
C GLN A 411 -4.28 1.07 -6.73
N ASN A 412 -4.34 2.06 -5.85
CA ASN A 412 -4.79 3.40 -6.19
C ASN A 412 -3.83 4.09 -7.18
N ALA A 413 -2.52 3.90 -7.04
CA ALA A 413 -1.55 4.43 -7.99
C ALA A 413 -1.73 3.84 -9.40
N LYS A 414 -1.94 2.51 -9.50
CA LYS A 414 -2.22 1.85 -10.78
C LYS A 414 -3.53 2.32 -11.41
N GLN A 415 -4.58 2.51 -10.59
CA GLN A 415 -5.86 3.03 -11.09
C GLN A 415 -5.72 4.47 -11.59
N ALA A 416 -4.98 5.31 -10.87
CA ALA A 416 -4.72 6.69 -11.30
C ALA A 416 -3.94 6.75 -12.63
N GLU A 417 -2.93 5.89 -12.81
CA GLU A 417 -2.17 5.79 -14.05
C GLU A 417 -3.06 5.32 -15.22
N LEU A 418 -3.91 4.30 -14.98
CA LEU A 418 -4.84 3.81 -15.99
C LEU A 418 -5.84 4.90 -16.40
N LEU A 419 -6.39 5.61 -15.42
CA LEU A 419 -7.34 6.70 -15.67
C LEU A 419 -6.69 7.84 -16.46
N GLN A 420 -5.44 8.16 -16.16
CA GLN A 420 -4.70 9.19 -16.89
C GLN A 420 -4.48 8.79 -18.35
N LYS A 421 -4.12 7.53 -18.63
CA LYS A 421 -4.00 7.01 -20.01
C LYS A 421 -5.33 7.09 -20.77
N GLN A 422 -6.43 6.69 -20.12
CA GLN A 422 -7.76 6.82 -20.73
C GLN A 422 -8.12 8.28 -21.04
N TYR A 423 -7.75 9.20 -20.16
CA TYR A 423 -7.97 10.63 -20.36
C TYR A 423 -7.17 11.18 -21.54
N GLU A 424 -5.90 10.78 -21.68
CA GLU A 424 -5.05 11.16 -22.82
C GLU A 424 -5.57 10.61 -24.15
N GLU A 425 -6.07 9.36 -24.16
CA GLU A 425 -6.69 8.76 -25.34
C GLU A 425 -7.97 9.49 -25.73
N MET A 426 -8.83 9.83 -24.76
CA MET A 426 -10.07 10.57 -24.99
C MET A 426 -9.79 11.99 -25.51
N GLU A 427 -8.77 12.66 -24.98
CA GLU A 427 -8.33 13.98 -25.47
C GLU A 427 -7.86 13.93 -26.93
N LYS A 428 -7.11 12.88 -27.31
CA LYS A 428 -6.70 12.65 -28.70
C LYS A 428 -7.91 12.45 -29.62
N GLN A 429 -8.87 11.62 -29.21
CA GLN A 429 -10.09 11.40 -29.98
C GLN A 429 -10.91 12.69 -30.14
N MET A 430 -11.02 13.48 -29.08
CA MET A 430 -11.73 14.75 -29.11
C MET A 430 -11.08 15.76 -30.09
N LYS A 431 -9.74 15.84 -30.10
CA LYS A 431 -9.01 16.67 -31.08
C LYS A 431 -9.25 16.23 -32.52
N ILE A 432 -9.35 14.92 -32.77
CA ILE A 432 -9.68 14.40 -34.09
C ILE A 432 -11.11 14.79 -34.49
N GLN A 433 -12.08 14.65 -33.58
CA GLN A 433 -13.47 15.04 -33.84
C GLN A 433 -13.61 16.56 -34.12
N VAL A 434 -12.93 17.41 -33.35
CA VAL A 434 -12.93 18.84 -33.57
C VAL A 434 -12.41 19.17 -34.98
N ARG A 435 -11.28 18.61 -35.40
CA ARG A 435 -10.75 18.81 -36.77
C ARG A 435 -11.69 18.30 -37.84
N HIS A 436 -12.39 17.20 -37.60
CA HIS A 436 -13.38 16.70 -38.54
C HIS A 436 -14.56 17.66 -38.69
N MET A 437 -15.04 18.19 -37.56
CA MET A 437 -16.12 19.17 -37.52
C MET A 437 -15.75 20.49 -38.24
N GLU A 438 -14.50 20.94 -38.07
CA GLU A 438 -13.97 22.10 -38.79
C GLU A 438 -14.01 21.87 -40.31
N LYS A 439 -13.55 20.73 -40.80
CA LYS A 439 -13.63 20.40 -42.25
C LYS A 439 -15.06 20.31 -42.78
N VAL A 440 -15.97 19.72 -41.98
CA VAL A 440 -17.40 19.68 -42.35
C VAL A 440 -17.97 21.11 -42.46
N ASN A 441 -17.66 21.96 -41.49
CA ASN A 441 -18.09 23.36 -41.54
C ASN A 441 -17.52 24.13 -42.75
N GLU A 442 -16.23 23.95 -43.06
CA GLU A 442 -15.62 24.51 -44.27
C GLU A 442 -16.36 24.08 -45.55
N THR A 443 -16.71 22.78 -45.63
CA THR A 443 -17.46 22.22 -46.77
C THR A 443 -18.88 22.80 -46.84
N VAL A 444 -19.55 22.95 -45.70
CA VAL A 444 -20.89 23.57 -45.64
C VAL A 444 -20.84 25.02 -46.07
N GLU A 445 -19.85 25.79 -45.62
CA GLU A 445 -19.64 27.18 -46.03
C GLU A 445 -19.32 27.31 -47.51
N TYR A 446 -18.47 26.43 -48.05
CA TYR A 446 -18.16 26.36 -49.47
C TYR A 446 -19.43 26.10 -50.32
N ASN A 447 -20.24 25.10 -49.94
CA ASN A 447 -21.50 24.80 -50.60
C ASN A 447 -22.55 25.93 -50.49
N ARG A 448 -22.51 26.69 -49.38
CA ARG A 448 -23.37 27.89 -49.21
C ARG A 448 -22.97 29.00 -50.19
N ARG A 449 -21.66 29.23 -50.41
CA ARG A 449 -21.14 30.18 -51.38
C ARG A 449 -21.52 29.77 -52.80
N ILE A 450 -21.30 28.53 -53.18
CA ILE A 450 -21.70 28.02 -54.50
C ILE A 450 -23.21 28.25 -54.76
N ARG A 451 -24.06 27.90 -53.80
CA ARG A 451 -25.52 28.12 -53.93
C ARG A 451 -25.89 29.59 -54.03
N HIS A 452 -25.17 30.48 -53.38
CA HIS A 452 -25.36 31.90 -53.44
C HIS A 452 -24.99 32.42 -54.84
N ASP A 453 -23.83 32.03 -55.34
CA ASP A 453 -23.34 32.44 -56.65
C ASP A 453 -24.21 31.89 -57.80
N PHE A 454 -24.67 30.63 -57.64
CA PHE A 454 -25.61 30.05 -58.60
C PHE A 454 -26.97 30.82 -58.67
N ARG A 455 -27.48 31.27 -57.51
CA ARG A 455 -28.67 32.11 -57.45
C ARG A 455 -28.47 33.42 -58.16
N HIS A 456 -27.31 34.05 -58.04
CA HIS A 456 -26.96 35.25 -58.74
C HIS A 456 -26.94 35.07 -60.28
N HIS A 457 -26.35 33.91 -60.70
CA HIS A 457 -26.35 33.57 -62.14
C HIS A 457 -27.76 33.33 -62.69
N LEU A 458 -28.60 32.59 -61.95
CA LEU A 458 -29.99 32.36 -62.32
C LEU A 458 -30.78 33.71 -62.40
N HIS A 459 -30.54 34.58 -61.42
CA HIS A 459 -31.23 35.93 -61.45
C HIS A 459 -30.79 36.77 -62.61
N ALA A 460 -29.52 36.76 -63.00
CA ALA A 460 -29.03 37.45 -64.19
C ALA A 460 -29.64 36.86 -65.48
N ILE A 461 -29.76 35.57 -65.60
CA ILE A 461 -30.40 34.86 -66.71
C ILE A 461 -31.89 35.24 -66.80
N ASP A 462 -32.61 35.19 -65.66
CA ASP A 462 -34.04 35.56 -65.59
C ASP A 462 -34.29 37.04 -66.01
N THR A 463 -33.41 37.93 -65.57
CA THR A 463 -33.50 39.36 -65.92
C THR A 463 -33.29 39.54 -67.40
N LEU A 464 -32.25 38.96 -68.01
CA LEU A 464 -31.97 39.05 -69.43
C LEU A 464 -33.07 38.41 -70.29
N ALA A 465 -33.69 37.34 -69.83
CA ALA A 465 -34.81 36.69 -70.50
C ALA A 465 -36.10 37.55 -70.48
N LYS A 466 -36.40 38.22 -69.35
CA LYS A 466 -37.54 39.13 -69.21
C LYS A 466 -37.39 40.38 -70.08
N GLU A 467 -36.17 40.80 -70.34
CA GLU A 467 -35.86 41.90 -71.24
C GLU A 467 -35.94 41.55 -72.76
N GLY A 468 -36.24 40.27 -73.08
CA GLY A 468 -36.34 39.78 -74.45
C GLY A 468 -34.97 39.63 -75.16
N LYS A 469 -33.84 39.72 -74.47
CA LYS A 469 -32.49 39.70 -75.01
C LYS A 469 -31.94 38.27 -75.14
N VAL A 470 -32.57 37.46 -76.00
CA VAL A 470 -32.26 36.01 -76.14
C VAL A 470 -30.81 35.75 -76.51
N GLU A 471 -30.20 36.56 -77.38
CA GLU A 471 -28.79 36.42 -77.78
C GLU A 471 -27.84 36.63 -76.58
N LYS A 472 -28.11 37.61 -75.69
CA LYS A 472 -27.31 37.83 -74.51
C LYS A 472 -27.47 36.74 -73.44
N VAL A 473 -28.63 36.12 -73.35
CA VAL A 473 -28.83 34.92 -72.50
C VAL A 473 -27.94 33.74 -72.96
N SER A 474 -27.94 33.56 -74.30
CA SER A 474 -27.11 32.44 -74.85
C SER A 474 -25.62 32.72 -74.69
N GLU A 475 -25.17 33.96 -74.87
CA GLU A 475 -23.77 34.35 -74.61
C GLU A 475 -23.38 34.22 -73.11
N TYR A 476 -24.24 34.63 -72.19
CA TYR A 476 -24.01 34.53 -70.78
C TYR A 476 -23.92 33.03 -70.30
N VAL A 477 -24.84 32.19 -70.77
CA VAL A 477 -24.83 30.75 -70.49
C VAL A 477 -23.59 30.06 -71.10
N ALA A 478 -23.17 30.47 -72.28
CA ALA A 478 -21.96 29.99 -72.94
C ALA A 478 -20.70 30.31 -72.10
N ASN A 479 -20.60 31.60 -71.69
CA ASN A 479 -19.51 32.07 -70.82
C ASN A 479 -19.49 31.37 -69.45
N LEU A 480 -20.67 31.17 -68.85
CA LEU A 480 -20.80 30.40 -67.59
C LEU A 480 -20.36 28.92 -67.75
N SER A 481 -20.75 28.35 -68.90
CA SER A 481 -20.34 26.95 -69.24
C SER A 481 -18.83 26.81 -69.47
N GLU A 482 -18.21 27.84 -70.08
CA GLU A 482 -16.76 27.88 -70.29
C GLU A 482 -15.97 28.10 -68.99
N TYR A 483 -16.49 28.94 -68.08
CA TYR A 483 -15.92 29.13 -66.76
C TYR A 483 -15.96 27.82 -65.91
N HIS A 484 -17.04 27.04 -66.04
CA HIS A 484 -17.15 25.71 -65.38
C HIS A 484 -16.40 24.60 -66.10
N LYS A 485 -16.12 24.69 -67.41
CA LYS A 485 -15.32 23.70 -68.18
C LYS A 485 -13.83 23.74 -67.83
N LYS A 486 -13.29 24.86 -67.34
CA LYS A 486 -11.88 24.94 -66.91
C LYS A 486 -11.59 24.25 -65.58
N GLY A 487 -12.60 23.71 -64.90
CA GLY A 487 -12.49 23.08 -63.58
C GLY A 487 -13.00 21.63 -63.48
N ARG A 488 -13.49 21.01 -64.55
CA ARG A 488 -13.99 19.63 -64.47
C ARG A 488 -13.62 18.80 -65.72
N SER A 489 -12.97 17.68 -65.51
CA SER A 489 -13.05 16.53 -66.43
C SER A 489 -14.53 16.12 -66.56
N GLN A 490 -14.95 15.68 -67.79
CA GLN A 490 -16.30 15.18 -68.05
C GLN A 490 -16.59 13.99 -67.14
N GLY A 491 -17.29 14.23 -66.03
CA GLY A 491 -17.63 13.17 -65.06
C GLY A 491 -18.65 12.23 -65.66
N THR A 492 -18.37 10.94 -65.62
CA THR A 492 -19.27 9.83 -66.01
C THR A 492 -20.51 9.85 -65.11
N LEU A 493 -21.69 9.82 -65.66
CA LEU A 493 -22.94 9.72 -64.90
C LEU A 493 -23.18 8.23 -64.55
N PHE A 494 -23.00 7.87 -63.28
CA PHE A 494 -23.16 6.49 -62.77
C PHE A 494 -24.58 6.16 -62.37
N CYS A 495 -25.29 7.13 -61.73
CA CYS A 495 -26.68 6.94 -61.28
C CYS A 495 -27.41 8.28 -61.18
N LYS A 496 -28.74 8.23 -61.00
CA LYS A 496 -29.61 9.43 -60.88
C LYS A 496 -29.47 10.14 -59.56
N ASN A 497 -29.14 9.45 -58.46
CA ASN A 497 -28.95 10.07 -57.15
C ASN A 497 -27.70 10.96 -57.17
N THR A 498 -27.87 12.23 -56.92
CA THR A 498 -26.82 13.25 -57.06
C THR A 498 -25.65 13.04 -56.07
N VAL A 499 -25.94 12.61 -54.82
CA VAL A 499 -24.93 12.41 -53.77
C VAL A 499 -24.12 11.17 -54.02
N ILE A 500 -24.81 10.08 -54.38
CA ILE A 500 -24.16 8.80 -54.71
C ILE A 500 -23.32 8.97 -55.99
N ASN A 501 -23.84 9.65 -57.00
CA ASN A 501 -23.11 9.93 -58.24
C ASN A 501 -21.83 10.74 -58.01
N ALA A 502 -21.90 11.78 -57.17
CA ALA A 502 -20.72 12.59 -56.79
C ALA A 502 -19.67 11.75 -56.03
N LEU A 503 -20.11 10.83 -55.15
CA LEU A 503 -19.22 9.95 -54.40
C LEU A 503 -18.52 8.93 -55.36
N LEU A 504 -19.27 8.34 -56.28
CA LEU A 504 -18.72 7.41 -57.27
C LEU A 504 -17.72 8.07 -58.21
N GLN A 505 -18.01 9.31 -58.66
CA GLN A 505 -17.08 10.14 -59.44
C GLN A 505 -15.79 10.41 -58.69
N TYR A 506 -15.88 10.76 -57.42
CA TYR A 506 -14.71 11.01 -56.55
C TYR A 506 -13.80 9.74 -56.46
N TYR A 507 -14.39 8.54 -56.28
CA TYR A 507 -13.59 7.31 -56.21
C TYR A 507 -13.09 6.89 -57.58
N GLU A 508 -13.80 7.12 -58.69
CA GLU A 508 -13.30 6.90 -60.06
C GLU A 508 -12.08 7.78 -60.32
N ASP A 509 -12.17 9.10 -60.05
CA ASP A 509 -11.04 10.01 -60.23
C ASP A 509 -9.81 9.58 -59.39
N ASN A 510 -10.03 9.11 -58.17
CA ASN A 510 -8.96 8.64 -57.26
C ASN A 510 -8.34 7.33 -57.78
N ALA A 511 -9.15 6.45 -58.35
CA ALA A 511 -8.67 5.21 -58.97
C ALA A 511 -7.88 5.51 -60.28
N ASP A 512 -8.36 6.43 -61.12
CA ASP A 512 -7.66 6.85 -62.32
C ASP A 512 -6.31 7.53 -62.01
N GLN A 513 -6.25 8.40 -60.98
CA GLN A 513 -4.98 8.96 -60.49
C GLN A 513 -4.00 7.87 -60.01
N SER A 514 -4.52 6.74 -59.56
CA SER A 514 -3.73 5.59 -59.13
C SER A 514 -3.49 4.57 -60.26
N GLU A 515 -3.91 4.88 -61.50
CA GLU A 515 -3.83 4.04 -62.70
C GLU A 515 -4.51 2.66 -62.50
N ILE A 516 -5.67 2.68 -61.84
CA ILE A 516 -6.48 1.47 -61.57
C ILE A 516 -7.67 1.47 -62.55
N LYS A 517 -7.85 0.39 -63.29
CA LYS A 517 -9.00 0.24 -64.18
C LYS A 517 -10.26 -0.03 -63.37
N THR A 518 -11.26 0.81 -63.48
CA THR A 518 -12.55 0.69 -62.80
C THR A 518 -13.67 0.26 -63.75
N VAL A 519 -14.57 -0.56 -63.23
CA VAL A 519 -15.86 -0.88 -63.84
C VAL A 519 -16.93 -0.64 -62.79
N ILE A 520 -17.54 0.56 -62.82
CA ILE A 520 -18.57 0.95 -61.85
C ILE A 520 -19.93 0.94 -62.55
N ARG A 521 -20.89 0.16 -62.07
CA ARG A 521 -22.27 0.10 -62.57
C ARG A 521 -23.22 0.08 -61.38
N VAL A 522 -23.81 1.20 -61.06
CA VAL A 522 -24.70 1.37 -59.91
C VAL A 522 -26.05 1.95 -60.35
N CYS A 523 -27.10 1.22 -60.08
CA CYS A 523 -28.47 1.67 -60.27
C CYS A 523 -29.01 2.21 -58.91
N ALA A 524 -28.80 3.48 -58.65
CA ALA A 524 -29.32 4.15 -57.44
C ALA A 524 -30.35 5.21 -57.89
N ASP A 525 -31.62 4.85 -57.78
CA ASP A 525 -32.76 5.77 -58.00
C ASP A 525 -33.14 6.47 -56.70
N GLU A 526 -34.30 7.12 -56.63
CA GLU A 526 -34.78 7.87 -55.44
C GLU A 526 -35.04 6.93 -54.25
N ASN A 527 -35.33 5.62 -54.46
CA ASN A 527 -35.54 4.63 -53.41
C ASN A 527 -34.27 3.82 -53.16
N LEU A 528 -33.49 4.25 -52.18
CA LEU A 528 -32.33 3.51 -51.69
C LEU A 528 -32.73 2.47 -50.63
N PRO A 529 -32.01 1.33 -50.52
CA PRO A 529 -32.31 0.30 -49.53
C PRO A 529 -32.04 0.75 -48.08
N VAL A 530 -31.24 1.79 -47.93
CA VAL A 530 -30.86 2.39 -46.63
C VAL A 530 -30.76 3.91 -46.80
N PRO A 531 -30.82 4.72 -45.74
CA PRO A 531 -30.62 6.17 -45.81
C PRO A 531 -29.33 6.53 -46.55
N GLU A 532 -29.38 7.59 -47.36
CA GLU A 532 -28.32 8.05 -48.27
C GLU A 532 -26.94 8.12 -47.59
N VAL A 533 -26.89 8.62 -46.34
CA VAL A 533 -25.64 8.74 -45.57
C VAL A 533 -25.03 7.34 -45.27
N GLU A 534 -25.86 6.36 -44.93
CA GLU A 534 -25.41 5.01 -44.62
C GLU A 534 -25.05 4.24 -45.90
N PHE A 535 -25.73 4.52 -47.02
CA PHE A 535 -25.35 4.00 -48.30
C PHE A 535 -23.98 4.54 -48.77
N CYS A 536 -23.72 5.83 -48.51
CA CYS A 536 -22.38 6.41 -48.73
C CYS A 536 -21.29 5.75 -47.87
N ILE A 537 -21.59 5.35 -46.63
CA ILE A 537 -20.66 4.60 -45.77
C ILE A 537 -20.31 3.23 -46.40
N ILE A 538 -21.29 2.52 -46.94
CA ILE A 538 -21.06 1.26 -47.60
C ILE A 538 -20.16 1.44 -48.84
N ILE A 539 -20.54 2.32 -49.76
CA ILE A 539 -19.78 2.58 -50.99
C ILE A 539 -18.37 3.06 -50.68
N GLY A 540 -18.25 4.05 -49.78
CA GLY A 540 -16.97 4.65 -49.45
C GLY A 540 -15.98 3.64 -48.88
N ASN A 541 -16.40 2.85 -47.90
CA ASN A 541 -15.51 1.85 -47.29
C ASN A 541 -15.12 0.72 -48.24
N LEU A 542 -16.04 0.28 -49.14
CA LEU A 542 -15.75 -0.75 -50.10
C LEU A 542 -14.78 -0.26 -51.18
N LEU A 543 -15.02 0.89 -51.77
CA LEU A 543 -14.17 1.46 -52.83
C LEU A 543 -12.81 1.91 -52.29
N GLU A 544 -12.75 2.53 -51.10
CA GLU A 544 -11.48 2.87 -50.48
C GLU A 544 -10.62 1.64 -50.22
N ASN A 545 -11.20 0.58 -49.67
CA ASN A 545 -10.50 -0.67 -49.43
C ASN A 545 -10.02 -1.30 -50.75
N ALA A 546 -10.85 -1.28 -51.81
CA ALA A 546 -10.51 -1.81 -53.09
C ALA A 546 -9.34 -1.05 -53.78
N ILE A 547 -9.36 0.30 -53.70
CA ILE A 547 -8.29 1.15 -54.23
C ILE A 547 -6.97 0.89 -53.48
N ASP A 548 -7.02 0.85 -52.16
CA ASP A 548 -5.83 0.64 -51.35
C ASP A 548 -5.20 -0.75 -51.56
N ALA A 549 -6.03 -1.78 -51.73
CA ALA A 549 -5.55 -3.13 -51.98
C ALA A 549 -4.98 -3.27 -53.41
N SER A 550 -5.48 -2.50 -54.38
CA SER A 550 -5.04 -2.54 -55.77
C SER A 550 -3.79 -1.70 -56.08
N ARG A 551 -3.51 -0.66 -55.26
CA ARG A 551 -2.34 0.22 -55.45
C ARG A 551 -0.98 -0.48 -55.51
N PRO A 552 -0.65 -1.44 -54.64
CA PRO A 552 0.66 -2.09 -54.67
C PRO A 552 0.86 -3.04 -55.86
N LEU A 553 -0.20 -3.40 -56.58
CA LEU A 553 -0.11 -4.33 -57.70
C LEU A 553 0.60 -3.74 -58.92
N ALA A 554 1.11 -4.62 -59.84
CA ALA A 554 1.55 -4.20 -61.16
C ALA A 554 0.37 -3.59 -61.94
N ARG A 555 0.62 -2.55 -62.81
CA ARG A 555 -0.41 -1.80 -63.51
C ARG A 555 -1.43 -2.65 -64.26
N GLU A 556 -0.97 -3.72 -64.83
CA GLU A 556 -1.79 -4.65 -65.64
C GLU A 556 -2.81 -5.44 -64.80
N LYS A 557 -2.50 -5.64 -63.50
CA LYS A 557 -3.34 -6.37 -62.54
C LYS A 557 -4.27 -5.42 -61.74
N ARG A 558 -4.14 -4.09 -61.84
CA ARG A 558 -4.96 -3.14 -61.13
C ARG A 558 -6.35 -3.04 -61.70
N LYS A 559 -7.32 -3.69 -61.09
CA LYS A 559 -8.70 -3.70 -61.55
C LYS A 559 -9.67 -3.70 -60.38
N ILE A 560 -10.69 -2.88 -60.44
CA ILE A 560 -11.81 -2.82 -59.49
C ILE A 560 -13.11 -2.91 -60.27
N GLU A 561 -14.00 -3.80 -59.79
CA GLU A 561 -15.36 -3.91 -60.32
C GLU A 561 -16.34 -3.66 -59.19
N PHE A 562 -17.26 -2.71 -59.41
CA PHE A 562 -18.26 -2.33 -58.41
C PHE A 562 -19.64 -2.30 -59.06
N TYR A 563 -20.52 -3.15 -58.54
CA TYR A 563 -21.89 -3.30 -59.06
C TYR A 563 -22.88 -3.04 -57.95
N GLY A 564 -23.94 -2.28 -58.25
CA GLY A 564 -25.07 -2.05 -57.35
C GLY A 564 -26.37 -2.08 -58.15
N LYS A 565 -27.28 -3.02 -57.87
CA LYS A 565 -28.57 -3.11 -58.56
C LYS A 565 -29.67 -3.62 -57.64
N GLN A 566 -30.87 -3.23 -57.92
CA GLN A 566 -32.05 -3.84 -57.36
C GLN A 566 -32.43 -5.09 -58.13
N GLU A 567 -32.73 -6.18 -57.42
CA GLU A 567 -33.20 -7.43 -58.00
C GLU A 567 -34.31 -8.03 -57.13
N GLY A 568 -35.55 -7.87 -57.58
CA GLY A 568 -36.73 -8.19 -56.81
C GLY A 568 -36.87 -7.30 -55.57
N ALA A 569 -37.03 -7.87 -54.38
CA ALA A 569 -37.15 -7.21 -53.07
C ALA A 569 -35.79 -6.95 -52.42
N MET A 570 -34.67 -7.16 -53.10
CA MET A 570 -33.33 -7.00 -52.56
C MET A 570 -32.51 -6.00 -53.38
N TYR A 571 -31.67 -5.24 -52.71
CA TYR A 571 -30.62 -4.46 -53.34
C TYR A 571 -29.30 -5.20 -53.17
N LEU A 572 -28.64 -5.53 -54.28
CA LEU A 572 -27.42 -6.29 -54.35
C LEU A 572 -26.23 -5.34 -54.62
N ILE A 573 -25.19 -5.46 -53.80
CA ILE A 573 -23.91 -4.78 -54.05
C ILE A 573 -22.82 -5.84 -54.15
N SER A 574 -21.95 -5.70 -55.16
CA SER A 574 -20.75 -6.51 -55.30
C SER A 574 -19.56 -5.57 -55.53
N SER A 575 -18.54 -5.74 -54.70
CA SER A 575 -17.25 -5.07 -54.83
C SER A 575 -16.15 -6.10 -54.99
N VAL A 576 -15.44 -6.04 -56.11
CA VAL A 576 -14.37 -6.97 -56.48
C VAL A 576 -13.09 -6.20 -56.72
N ASN A 577 -12.03 -6.58 -56.09
CA ASN A 577 -10.69 -6.08 -56.35
C ASN A 577 -9.64 -7.19 -56.35
N TYR A 578 -8.51 -6.91 -56.97
CA TYR A 578 -7.34 -7.79 -56.93
C TYR A 578 -6.38 -7.29 -55.84
N TYR A 579 -5.64 -8.24 -55.25
CA TYR A 579 -4.67 -7.96 -54.19
C TYR A 579 -3.49 -8.93 -54.28
N GLU A 580 -2.38 -8.60 -53.62
CA GLU A 580 -1.21 -9.45 -53.45
C GLU A 580 -0.81 -9.51 -51.98
N GLY A 581 -0.44 -10.69 -51.49
CA GLY A 581 -0.03 -10.93 -50.12
C GLY A 581 -1.03 -11.72 -49.27
N GLU A 582 -0.71 -11.96 -48.02
CA GLU A 582 -1.54 -12.73 -47.10
C GLU A 582 -2.59 -11.88 -46.39
N ILE A 583 -3.85 -12.29 -46.51
CA ILE A 583 -4.94 -11.72 -45.73
C ILE A 583 -5.00 -12.40 -44.35
N ARG A 584 -4.65 -11.66 -43.32
CA ARG A 584 -4.65 -12.17 -41.94
C ARG A 584 -6.03 -12.03 -41.30
N LYS A 585 -6.54 -13.14 -40.74
CA LYS A 585 -7.78 -13.20 -39.99
C LYS A 585 -7.48 -13.44 -38.49
N ARG A 586 -8.14 -12.72 -37.61
CA ARG A 586 -8.15 -12.99 -36.15
C ARG A 586 -9.57 -13.33 -35.73
N GLY A 587 -9.88 -14.64 -35.65
CA GLY A 587 -11.25 -15.12 -35.48
C GLY A 587 -12.12 -14.81 -36.69
N ARG A 588 -13.25 -14.14 -36.52
CA ARG A 588 -14.16 -13.73 -37.61
C ARG A 588 -13.79 -12.39 -38.27
N ARG A 589 -12.71 -11.69 -37.83
CA ARG A 589 -12.36 -10.34 -38.30
C ARG A 589 -11.10 -10.33 -39.14
N PHE A 590 -11.09 -9.47 -40.16
CA PHE A 590 -9.92 -9.19 -40.99
C PHE A 590 -9.02 -8.17 -40.28
N GLN A 591 -7.71 -8.38 -40.30
CA GLN A 591 -6.76 -7.41 -39.76
C GLN A 591 -6.46 -6.33 -40.82
N SER A 592 -6.31 -5.09 -40.38
CA SER A 592 -5.87 -3.99 -41.25
C SER A 592 -4.41 -4.18 -41.64
N SER A 593 -4.09 -3.99 -42.90
CA SER A 593 -2.72 -3.94 -43.42
C SER A 593 -2.02 -2.59 -43.06
N LYS A 594 -2.77 -1.56 -42.63
CA LYS A 594 -2.27 -0.20 -42.39
C LYS A 594 -1.93 0.09 -40.95
N HIS A 595 -2.57 -0.59 -39.98
CA HIS A 595 -2.40 -0.31 -38.55
C HIS A 595 -2.41 -1.61 -37.74
N THR A 596 -1.76 -1.60 -36.55
CA THR A 596 -1.77 -2.71 -35.58
C THR A 596 -3.13 -2.98 -34.92
N GLY A 597 -4.25 -2.79 -35.65
CA GLY A 597 -5.62 -2.92 -35.18
C GLY A 597 -6.55 -3.67 -36.15
N ASN A 598 -7.79 -3.89 -35.72
CA ASN A 598 -8.84 -4.48 -36.54
C ASN A 598 -9.24 -3.52 -37.68
N GLY A 599 -9.48 -4.05 -38.89
CA GLY A 599 -9.96 -3.28 -40.02
C GLY A 599 -11.33 -2.65 -39.73
N VAL A 600 -11.38 -1.33 -39.60
CA VAL A 600 -12.59 -0.58 -39.21
C VAL A 600 -13.59 -0.50 -40.36
N GLY A 601 -13.10 -0.39 -41.61
CA GLY A 601 -13.95 -0.16 -42.78
C GLY A 601 -14.94 -1.31 -43.07
N ILE A 602 -14.46 -2.53 -43.18
CA ILE A 602 -15.32 -3.72 -43.42
C ILE A 602 -16.29 -3.95 -42.27
N TRP A 603 -15.84 -3.72 -41.02
CA TRP A 603 -16.71 -3.83 -39.85
C TRP A 603 -17.83 -2.76 -39.85
N SER A 604 -17.53 -1.53 -40.29
CA SER A 604 -18.55 -0.47 -40.44
C SER A 604 -19.60 -0.83 -41.47
N VAL A 605 -19.21 -1.45 -42.60
CA VAL A 605 -20.13 -1.96 -43.59
C VAL A 605 -21.01 -3.07 -43.01
N GLU A 606 -20.40 -4.06 -42.35
CA GLU A 606 -21.13 -5.16 -41.69
C GLU A 606 -22.19 -4.65 -40.74
N LYS A 607 -21.86 -3.65 -39.92
CA LYS A 607 -22.80 -3.03 -38.97
C LYS A 607 -23.98 -2.31 -39.64
N VAL A 608 -23.74 -1.63 -40.75
CA VAL A 608 -24.83 -1.02 -41.51
C VAL A 608 -25.71 -2.10 -42.13
N VAL A 609 -25.13 -3.12 -42.74
CA VAL A 609 -25.88 -4.22 -43.36
C VAL A 609 -26.71 -4.99 -42.34
N GLU A 610 -26.14 -5.32 -41.16
CA GLU A 610 -26.87 -5.99 -40.04
C GLU A 610 -28.06 -5.12 -39.55
N LYS A 611 -27.90 -3.81 -39.45
CA LYS A 611 -28.93 -2.88 -39.01
C LYS A 611 -30.19 -2.93 -39.86
N TYR A 612 -30.03 -3.18 -41.15
CA TYR A 612 -31.13 -3.28 -42.13
C TYR A 612 -31.48 -4.73 -42.53
N ASN A 613 -31.19 -5.68 -41.64
CA ASN A 613 -31.49 -7.12 -41.85
C ASN A 613 -30.91 -7.68 -43.15
N GLY A 614 -29.82 -7.09 -43.66
CA GLY A 614 -29.12 -7.54 -44.84
C GLY A 614 -28.13 -8.68 -44.56
N MET A 615 -27.61 -9.25 -45.60
CA MET A 615 -26.58 -10.29 -45.56
C MET A 615 -25.32 -9.81 -46.27
N MET A 616 -24.16 -10.10 -45.70
CA MET A 616 -22.85 -9.81 -46.28
C MET A 616 -22.02 -11.09 -46.33
N THR A 617 -21.41 -11.34 -47.48
CA THR A 617 -20.45 -12.44 -47.67
C THR A 617 -19.15 -11.89 -48.23
N ILE A 618 -18.03 -12.50 -47.81
CA ILE A 618 -16.69 -12.12 -48.26
C ILE A 618 -16.00 -13.37 -48.75
N ASP A 619 -15.70 -13.38 -50.06
CA ASP A 619 -14.96 -14.43 -50.71
C ASP A 619 -13.51 -14.00 -50.95
N VAL A 620 -12.58 -14.77 -50.41
CA VAL A 620 -11.13 -14.52 -50.51
C VAL A 620 -10.50 -15.63 -51.36
N GLY A 621 -10.22 -15.30 -52.62
CA GLY A 621 -9.46 -16.18 -53.53
C GLY A 621 -7.94 -15.89 -53.45
N GLU A 622 -7.13 -16.56 -54.25
CA GLU A 622 -5.67 -16.39 -54.25
C GLU A 622 -5.21 -14.98 -54.65
N GLU A 623 -5.86 -14.35 -55.62
CA GLU A 623 -5.55 -13.00 -56.11
C GLU A 623 -6.77 -12.05 -56.08
N LYS A 624 -7.96 -12.54 -55.73
CA LYS A 624 -9.23 -11.82 -55.83
C LYS A 624 -9.94 -11.74 -54.49
N PHE A 625 -10.34 -10.53 -54.12
CA PHE A 625 -11.17 -10.25 -52.92
C PHE A 625 -12.55 -9.78 -53.40
N GLU A 626 -13.60 -10.46 -52.98
CA GLU A 626 -14.97 -10.15 -53.37
C GLU A 626 -15.86 -9.97 -52.13
N VAL A 627 -16.57 -8.85 -52.07
CA VAL A 627 -17.58 -8.57 -51.04
C VAL A 627 -18.95 -8.53 -51.74
N LYS A 628 -19.88 -9.35 -51.28
CA LYS A 628 -21.28 -9.36 -51.73
C LYS A 628 -22.19 -8.96 -50.60
N ILE A 629 -23.08 -8.04 -50.86
CA ILE A 629 -24.06 -7.53 -49.90
C ILE A 629 -25.45 -7.66 -50.54
N ALA A 630 -26.41 -8.10 -49.74
CA ALA A 630 -27.82 -8.13 -50.10
C ALA A 630 -28.63 -7.45 -49.00
N ILE A 631 -29.35 -6.36 -49.30
CA ILE A 631 -30.15 -5.61 -48.33
C ILE A 631 -31.61 -5.63 -48.81
N PRO A 632 -32.58 -6.01 -47.94
CA PRO A 632 -33.99 -5.91 -48.29
C PRO A 632 -34.40 -4.45 -48.59
N ILE A 633 -35.27 -4.30 -49.60
CA ILE A 633 -35.92 -3.01 -49.90
C ILE A 633 -37.32 -3.08 -49.29
N GLU A 634 -37.61 -2.25 -48.33
CA GLU A 634 -38.94 -2.08 -47.77
C GLU A 634 -39.94 -1.45 -48.75
#